data_8e651d2ab8c6e553fc31013a4fbc8654
#
_entry.id   8e651d2ab8c6e553fc31013a4fbc8654
#
_cell.length_a   1.000
_cell.length_b   1.000
_cell.length_c   1.000
_cell.angle_alpha   90.00
_cell.angle_beta   90.00
_cell.angle_gamma   90.00
#
_symmetry.space_group_name_H-M   'P 1'
#
loop_
_entity.id
_entity.type
_entity.pdbx_description
1 polymer ?
#
loop_
_entity_poly.entity_id
_entity_poly.type
_entity_poly.pdbx_seq_one_letter_code
_entity_poly.pdbx_strand_id
1 'polypeptide(L)'
;MTSSPYDPIARLYDPWSLSVTEDVDFYVDEARRAGGPVVELGVGTGRIAIPTAAAGIRVIGVDSSRGMLDVLTERAVLAGVAQLLDLRVGDLRSPPVTERVRLVTCPFRSYLHLRTDTERLAALRAAQDLLVPGGRLVFDVFAPGADDVAETHGRWLEREAGIFERADWDPRARTLTLSVRDANAFSTMTLAWISQAEWRRLLEQSGFVVEACYGWFDRKPYSGGEDMVWIARRRAD
;
A
#
# COMPACT_ATOMS: atom_id res chain seq x y z
N MET A 1 3.29 -20.16 9.12
CA MET A 1 2.82 -18.87 8.60
C MET A 1 1.41 -19.08 8.10
N THR A 2 0.45 -18.28 8.49
CA THR A 2 -0.90 -18.29 7.90
C THR A 2 -0.79 -17.78 6.45
N SER A 3 -1.46 -18.45 5.50
CA SER A 3 -1.54 -18.04 4.10
C SER A 3 -2.12 -16.63 4.01
N SER A 4 -1.54 -15.78 3.16
CA SER A 4 -2.08 -14.44 2.89
C SER A 4 -3.42 -14.55 2.15
N PRO A 5 -4.41 -13.69 2.44
CA PRO A 5 -5.66 -13.68 1.68
C PRO A 5 -5.45 -13.33 0.20
N TYR A 6 -4.31 -12.78 -0.15
CA TYR A 6 -3.97 -12.47 -1.54
C TYR A 6 -3.40 -13.65 -2.33
N ASP A 7 -2.90 -14.73 -1.66
CA ASP A 7 -2.32 -15.88 -2.36
C ASP A 7 -3.29 -16.52 -3.38
N PRO A 8 -4.58 -16.77 -3.04
CA PRO A 8 -5.51 -17.39 -3.98
C PRO A 8 -5.86 -16.51 -5.19
N ILE A 9 -5.76 -15.19 -5.05
CA ILE A 9 -6.19 -14.21 -6.06
C ILE A 9 -5.03 -13.44 -6.70
N ALA A 10 -3.78 -13.82 -6.46
CA ALA A 10 -2.62 -13.07 -6.92
C ALA A 10 -2.63 -12.81 -8.44
N ARG A 11 -3.08 -13.77 -9.25
CA ARG A 11 -3.18 -13.63 -10.72
C ARG A 11 -4.40 -12.81 -11.16
N LEU A 12 -5.40 -12.62 -10.30
CA LEU A 12 -6.58 -11.79 -10.56
C LEU A 12 -6.35 -10.34 -10.12
N TYR A 13 -5.32 -10.10 -9.31
CA TYR A 13 -5.13 -8.82 -8.66
C TYR A 13 -4.94 -7.67 -9.65
N ASP A 14 -4.10 -7.85 -10.66
CA ASP A 14 -3.84 -6.80 -11.64
C ASP A 14 -5.10 -6.45 -12.46
N PRO A 15 -5.80 -7.40 -13.11
CA PRO A 15 -7.05 -7.07 -13.77
C PRO A 15 -8.07 -6.40 -12.84
N TRP A 16 -8.19 -6.89 -11.61
CA TRP A 16 -9.12 -6.32 -10.63
C TRP A 16 -8.76 -4.89 -10.21
N SER A 17 -7.47 -4.53 -10.15
CA SER A 17 -6.97 -3.25 -9.61
C SER A 17 -6.55 -2.22 -10.66
N LEU A 18 -6.87 -2.44 -11.94
CA LEU A 18 -6.42 -1.59 -13.07
C LEU A 18 -6.94 -0.14 -13.06
N SER A 19 -7.97 0.18 -12.29
CA SER A 19 -8.66 1.46 -12.36
C SER A 19 -7.87 2.66 -11.80
N VAL A 20 -6.78 2.43 -11.06
CA VAL A 20 -5.96 3.51 -10.46
C VAL A 20 -4.56 3.46 -11.06
N THR A 21 -4.18 4.51 -11.79
CA THR A 21 -2.87 4.63 -12.45
C THR A 21 -2.13 5.91 -12.08
N GLU A 22 -2.84 6.91 -11.57
CA GLU A 22 -2.31 8.26 -11.28
C GLU A 22 -1.29 8.27 -10.14
N ASP A 23 -1.34 7.26 -9.29
CA ASP A 23 -0.38 7.10 -8.18
C ASP A 23 1.00 6.64 -8.65
N VAL A 24 1.10 5.97 -9.81
CA VAL A 24 2.38 5.43 -10.31
C VAL A 24 3.40 6.55 -10.50
N ASP A 25 3.04 7.58 -11.24
CA ASP A 25 3.94 8.72 -11.50
C ASP A 25 4.32 9.44 -10.21
N PHE A 26 3.37 9.57 -9.28
CA PHE A 26 3.63 10.20 -7.99
C PHE A 26 4.69 9.45 -7.19
N TYR A 27 4.57 8.12 -7.05
CA TYR A 27 5.52 7.32 -6.29
C TYR A 27 6.89 7.21 -6.98
N VAL A 28 6.91 7.08 -8.30
CA VAL A 28 8.16 7.09 -9.08
C VAL A 28 8.90 8.44 -8.93
N ASP A 29 8.17 9.55 -8.90
CA ASP A 29 8.77 10.86 -8.67
C ASP A 29 9.33 11.02 -7.25
N GLU A 30 8.65 10.50 -6.21
CA GLU A 30 9.21 10.47 -4.86
C GLU A 30 10.48 9.60 -4.79
N ALA A 31 10.50 8.47 -5.50
CA ALA A 31 11.69 7.62 -5.60
C ALA A 31 12.87 8.34 -6.29
N ARG A 32 12.61 9.04 -7.39
CA ARG A 32 13.64 9.86 -8.08
C ARG A 32 14.20 10.97 -7.18
N ARG A 33 13.34 11.66 -6.43
CA ARG A 33 13.75 12.70 -5.48
C ARG A 33 14.60 12.15 -4.33
N ALA A 34 14.32 10.93 -3.88
CA ALA A 34 15.12 10.27 -2.85
C ALA A 34 16.52 9.91 -3.32
N GLY A 35 16.68 9.59 -4.62
CA GLY A 35 17.97 9.36 -5.29
C GLY A 35 18.74 8.15 -4.77
N GLY A 36 18.06 7.07 -4.35
CA GLY A 36 18.69 5.87 -3.83
C GLY A 36 17.73 4.71 -3.75
N PRO A 37 18.10 3.57 -3.17
CA PRO A 37 17.19 2.45 -3.04
C PRO A 37 15.96 2.85 -2.23
N VAL A 38 14.82 2.25 -2.62
CA VAL A 38 13.53 2.40 -1.97
C VAL A 38 13.16 1.09 -1.29
N VAL A 39 12.55 1.15 -0.11
CA VAL A 39 11.83 0.02 0.47
C VAL A 39 10.35 0.21 0.19
N GLU A 40 9.71 -0.74 -0.48
CA GLU A 40 8.28 -0.74 -0.74
C GLU A 40 7.60 -1.82 0.11
N LEU A 41 6.75 -1.40 1.04
CA LEU A 41 5.99 -2.26 1.94
C LEU A 41 4.61 -2.55 1.34
N GLY A 42 4.23 -3.83 1.25
CA GLY A 42 3.04 -4.27 0.52
C GLY A 42 3.26 -4.15 -0.99
N VAL A 43 4.41 -4.62 -1.49
CA VAL A 43 4.82 -4.44 -2.89
C VAL A 43 3.89 -5.13 -3.90
N GLY A 44 3.10 -6.12 -3.46
CA GLY A 44 2.11 -6.81 -4.28
C GLY A 44 2.70 -7.42 -5.55
N THR A 45 2.02 -7.21 -6.66
CA THR A 45 2.43 -7.63 -8.00
C THR A 45 3.37 -6.64 -8.70
N GLY A 46 3.84 -5.60 -7.96
CA GLY A 46 4.85 -4.65 -8.42
C GLY A 46 4.34 -3.50 -9.26
N ARG A 47 3.10 -3.08 -9.06
CA ARG A 47 2.47 -1.98 -9.78
C ARG A 47 3.27 -0.67 -9.70
N ILE A 48 3.90 -0.40 -8.53
CA ILE A 48 4.80 0.74 -8.32
C ILE A 48 6.27 0.32 -8.45
N ALA A 49 6.65 -0.86 -7.93
CA ALA A 49 8.03 -1.32 -7.93
C ALA A 49 8.63 -1.50 -9.33
N ILE A 50 7.86 -2.03 -10.29
CA ILE A 50 8.33 -2.23 -11.68
C ILE A 50 8.63 -0.89 -12.38
N PRO A 51 7.72 0.12 -12.41
CA PRO A 51 8.03 1.44 -12.97
C PRO A 51 9.17 2.15 -12.23
N THR A 52 9.28 2.00 -10.92
CA THR A 52 10.40 2.55 -10.12
C THR A 52 11.73 1.91 -10.55
N ALA A 53 11.76 0.58 -10.73
CA ALA A 53 12.94 -0.12 -11.23
C ALA A 53 13.26 0.25 -12.68
N ALA A 54 12.25 0.44 -13.54
CA ALA A 54 12.42 0.92 -14.90
C ALA A 54 13.01 2.35 -14.97
N ALA A 55 12.80 3.16 -13.93
CA ALA A 55 13.47 4.45 -13.75
C ALA A 55 14.94 4.32 -13.27
N GLY A 56 15.49 3.10 -13.16
CA GLY A 56 16.87 2.82 -12.74
C GLY A 56 17.08 2.78 -11.22
N ILE A 57 16.01 2.72 -10.43
CA ILE A 57 16.07 2.76 -8.97
C ILE A 57 15.90 1.36 -8.40
N ARG A 58 16.83 0.91 -7.54
CA ARG A 58 16.70 -0.37 -6.84
C ARG A 58 15.55 -0.32 -5.84
N VAL A 59 14.70 -1.36 -5.84
CA VAL A 59 13.59 -1.50 -4.90
C VAL A 59 13.79 -2.77 -4.06
N ILE A 60 13.66 -2.63 -2.74
CA ILE A 60 13.53 -3.74 -1.81
C ILE A 60 12.04 -3.87 -1.52
N GLY A 61 11.39 -4.87 -2.13
CA GLY A 61 9.95 -5.10 -2.02
C GLY A 61 9.63 -6.12 -0.94
N VAL A 62 8.71 -5.76 -0.03
CA VAL A 62 8.24 -6.65 1.03
C VAL A 62 6.75 -6.89 0.86
N ASP A 63 6.33 -8.17 0.86
CA ASP A 63 4.91 -8.55 0.90
C ASP A 63 4.72 -9.81 1.74
N SER A 64 3.55 -9.94 2.36
CA SER A 64 3.19 -11.13 3.12
C SER A 64 2.73 -12.30 2.24
N SER A 65 2.33 -12.02 0.99
CA SER A 65 1.85 -12.99 0.01
C SER A 65 2.99 -13.49 -0.88
N ARG A 66 3.26 -14.78 -0.80
CA ARG A 66 4.18 -15.45 -1.73
C ARG A 66 3.63 -15.39 -3.15
N GLY A 67 2.31 -15.63 -3.32
CA GLY A 67 1.67 -15.61 -4.63
C GLY A 67 1.82 -14.26 -5.34
N MET A 68 1.71 -13.14 -4.60
CA MET A 68 1.93 -11.79 -5.16
C MET A 68 3.38 -11.62 -5.62
N LEU A 69 4.35 -12.03 -4.80
CA LEU A 69 5.77 -11.93 -5.17
C LEU A 69 6.15 -12.83 -6.35
N ASP A 70 5.51 -13.98 -6.51
CA ASP A 70 5.74 -14.85 -7.66
C ASP A 70 5.24 -14.17 -8.96
N VAL A 71 4.05 -13.55 -8.94
CA VAL A 71 3.54 -12.74 -10.06
C VAL A 71 4.45 -11.56 -10.36
N LEU A 72 4.90 -10.84 -9.31
CA LEU A 72 5.86 -9.73 -9.47
C LEU A 72 7.16 -10.19 -10.13
N THR A 73 7.69 -11.34 -9.70
CA THR A 73 8.93 -11.89 -10.28
C THR A 73 8.77 -12.17 -11.78
N GLU A 74 7.68 -12.82 -12.19
CA GLU A 74 7.36 -13.07 -13.60
C GLU A 74 7.29 -11.76 -14.40
N ARG A 75 6.58 -10.75 -13.88
CA ARG A 75 6.42 -9.44 -14.53
C ARG A 75 7.74 -8.66 -14.62
N ALA A 76 8.55 -8.71 -13.58
CA ALA A 76 9.84 -8.02 -13.54
C ALA A 76 10.82 -8.58 -14.59
N VAL A 77 10.80 -9.89 -14.81
CA VAL A 77 11.57 -10.54 -15.88
C VAL A 77 11.09 -10.05 -17.26
N LEU A 78 9.77 -10.04 -17.49
CA LEU A 78 9.20 -9.57 -18.75
C LEU A 78 9.51 -8.08 -19.01
N ALA A 79 9.56 -7.27 -17.96
CA ALA A 79 9.90 -5.84 -18.03
C ALA A 79 11.42 -5.59 -18.11
N GLY A 80 12.27 -6.61 -17.97
CA GLY A 80 13.72 -6.48 -18.01
C GLY A 80 14.33 -5.75 -16.81
N VAL A 81 13.64 -5.73 -15.65
CA VAL A 81 14.06 -4.97 -14.45
C VAL A 81 14.32 -5.86 -13.22
N ALA A 82 14.25 -7.18 -13.37
CA ALA A 82 14.37 -8.13 -12.25
C ALA A 82 15.65 -7.93 -11.41
N GLN A 83 16.76 -7.51 -12.02
CA GLN A 83 18.04 -7.27 -11.34
C GLN A 83 18.03 -6.06 -10.38
N LEU A 84 17.01 -5.18 -10.48
CA LEU A 84 16.82 -4.04 -9.59
C LEU A 84 15.83 -4.30 -8.45
N LEU A 85 15.22 -5.49 -8.42
CA LEU A 85 14.24 -5.89 -7.41
C LEU A 85 14.81 -6.92 -6.44
N ASP A 86 14.73 -6.62 -5.14
CA ASP A 86 15.08 -7.53 -4.04
C ASP A 86 13.78 -7.83 -3.28
N LEU A 87 13.20 -9.03 -3.51
CA LEU A 87 11.86 -9.37 -3.05
C LEU A 87 11.91 -10.26 -1.81
N ARG A 88 11.22 -9.87 -0.77
CA ARG A 88 11.26 -10.54 0.53
C ARG A 88 9.84 -10.81 1.06
N VAL A 89 9.57 -12.04 1.47
CA VAL A 89 8.31 -12.37 2.18
C VAL A 89 8.41 -11.82 3.59
N GLY A 90 7.45 -10.98 4.00
CA GLY A 90 7.47 -10.37 5.33
C GLY A 90 6.19 -9.61 5.68
N ASP A 91 6.07 -9.30 6.97
CA ASP A 91 4.96 -8.51 7.51
C ASP A 91 5.35 -7.04 7.61
N LEU A 92 4.41 -6.13 7.35
CA LEU A 92 4.58 -4.68 7.46
C LEU A 92 5.03 -4.23 8.86
N ARG A 93 4.67 -5.01 9.89
CA ARG A 93 4.99 -4.73 11.31
C ARG A 93 6.42 -5.15 11.70
N SER A 94 7.04 -6.01 10.88
CA SER A 94 8.40 -6.51 11.10
C SER A 94 9.04 -6.95 9.78
N PRO A 95 9.25 -6.02 8.84
CA PRO A 95 9.79 -6.35 7.53
C PRO A 95 11.22 -6.90 7.66
N PRO A 96 11.58 -7.95 6.91
CA PRO A 96 12.92 -8.57 6.98
C PRO A 96 13.95 -7.74 6.19
N VAL A 97 14.09 -6.46 6.55
CA VAL A 97 14.97 -5.48 5.91
C VAL A 97 15.88 -4.89 6.97
N THR A 98 17.18 -4.88 6.72
CA THR A 98 18.20 -4.31 7.61
C THR A 98 18.82 -3.03 7.05
N GLU A 99 18.65 -2.80 5.77
CA GLU A 99 19.11 -1.63 5.07
C GLU A 99 18.34 -0.38 5.49
N ARG A 100 19.03 0.75 5.59
CA ARG A 100 18.40 2.05 5.79
C ARG A 100 18.39 2.84 4.50
N VAL A 101 17.22 3.41 4.18
CA VAL A 101 16.96 4.12 2.94
C VAL A 101 16.47 5.54 3.18
N ARG A 102 16.46 6.37 2.14
CA ARG A 102 15.89 7.71 2.20
C ARG A 102 14.38 7.74 1.99
N LEU A 103 13.82 6.66 1.39
CA LEU A 103 12.40 6.55 1.11
C LEU A 103 11.89 5.15 1.43
N VAL A 104 10.84 5.10 2.23
CA VAL A 104 9.96 3.94 2.39
C VAL A 104 8.61 4.31 1.79
N THR A 105 8.05 3.45 0.96
CA THR A 105 6.70 3.60 0.41
C THR A 105 5.79 2.48 0.91
N CYS A 106 4.50 2.78 1.05
CA CYS A 106 3.47 1.79 1.33
C CYS A 106 2.20 2.13 0.52
N PRO A 107 2.23 1.85 -0.81
CA PRO A 107 1.19 2.24 -1.73
C PRO A 107 -0.10 1.44 -1.59
N PHE A 108 -1.13 1.94 -2.24
CA PHE A 108 -2.38 1.28 -2.52
C PHE A 108 -3.04 0.71 -1.28
N ARG A 109 -3.15 1.57 -0.25
CA ARG A 109 -3.98 1.31 0.94
C ARG A 109 -3.52 0.14 1.82
N SER A 110 -2.27 -0.35 1.65
CA SER A 110 -1.75 -1.52 2.36
C SER A 110 -1.83 -1.37 3.89
N TYR A 111 -1.67 -0.16 4.44
CA TYR A 111 -1.82 0.08 5.88
C TYR A 111 -3.25 -0.11 6.40
N LEU A 112 -4.27 -0.14 5.57
CA LEU A 112 -5.64 -0.43 6.01
C LEU A 112 -5.86 -1.89 6.43
N HIS A 113 -4.93 -2.80 6.11
CA HIS A 113 -4.94 -4.17 6.65
C HIS A 113 -4.62 -4.23 8.15
N LEU A 114 -4.05 -3.17 8.71
CA LEU A 114 -3.75 -3.04 10.13
C LEU A 114 -5.01 -2.57 10.88
N ARG A 115 -5.59 -3.46 11.66
CA ARG A 115 -6.94 -3.27 12.22
C ARG A 115 -6.95 -2.48 13.53
N THR A 116 -5.81 -2.41 14.23
CA THR A 116 -5.68 -1.77 15.54
C THR A 116 -4.59 -0.70 15.53
N ASP A 117 -4.70 0.27 16.44
CA ASP A 117 -3.66 1.30 16.62
C ASP A 117 -2.32 0.67 17.03
N THR A 118 -2.35 -0.43 17.79
CA THR A 118 -1.13 -1.18 18.15
C THR A 118 -0.41 -1.72 16.91
N GLU A 119 -1.16 -2.31 15.98
CA GLU A 119 -0.58 -2.81 14.71
C GLU A 119 -0.07 -1.67 13.83
N ARG A 120 -0.84 -0.57 13.70
CA ARG A 120 -0.43 0.61 12.94
C ARG A 120 0.84 1.23 13.51
N LEU A 121 0.91 1.40 14.83
CA LEU A 121 2.11 1.91 15.51
C LEU A 121 3.32 0.98 15.30
N ALA A 122 3.13 -0.33 15.35
CA ALA A 122 4.21 -1.29 15.08
C ALA A 122 4.74 -1.13 13.64
N ALA A 123 3.85 -1.06 12.63
CA ALA A 123 4.26 -0.90 11.24
C ALA A 123 4.90 0.48 10.96
N LEU A 124 4.36 1.57 11.55
CA LEU A 124 4.94 2.90 11.40
C LEU A 124 6.33 2.99 12.03
N ARG A 125 6.55 2.37 13.20
CA ARG A 125 7.87 2.30 13.84
C ARG A 125 8.84 1.46 13.02
N ALA A 126 8.40 0.31 12.50
CA ALA A 126 9.21 -0.50 11.60
C ALA A 126 9.62 0.29 10.34
N ALA A 127 8.70 1.04 9.73
CA ALA A 127 9.03 1.92 8.61
C ALA A 127 10.02 3.02 9.01
N GLN A 128 9.89 3.61 10.22
CA GLN A 128 10.82 4.60 10.74
C GLN A 128 12.24 4.03 10.91
N ASP A 129 12.35 2.79 11.40
CA ASP A 129 13.65 2.12 11.62
C ASP A 129 14.39 1.86 10.30
N LEU A 130 13.65 1.68 9.21
CA LEU A 130 14.22 1.52 7.85
C LEU A 130 14.70 2.84 7.24
N LEU A 131 14.33 3.98 7.80
CA LEU A 131 14.71 5.28 7.25
C LEU A 131 16.03 5.79 7.87
N VAL A 132 16.85 6.43 7.05
CA VAL A 132 17.92 7.31 7.57
C VAL A 132 17.30 8.56 8.25
N PRO A 133 18.03 9.28 9.14
CA PRO A 133 17.58 10.57 9.64
C PRO A 133 17.20 11.51 8.49
N GLY A 134 16.03 12.14 8.57
CA GLY A 134 15.49 12.99 7.50
C GLY A 134 14.87 12.24 6.32
N GLY A 135 14.92 10.90 6.28
CA GLY A 135 14.23 10.09 5.26
C GLY A 135 12.71 10.15 5.39
N ARG A 136 12.00 9.76 4.35
CA ARG A 136 10.55 9.92 4.22
C ARG A 136 9.83 8.60 4.13
N LEU A 137 8.68 8.52 4.79
CA LEU A 137 7.63 7.55 4.56
C LEU A 137 6.54 8.19 3.70
N VAL A 138 6.15 7.52 2.62
CA VAL A 138 5.06 7.94 1.73
C VAL A 138 4.05 6.80 1.60
N PHE A 139 2.78 7.07 1.87
CA PHE A 139 1.72 6.07 1.78
C PHE A 139 0.37 6.73 1.48
N ASP A 140 -0.55 5.94 0.97
CA ASP A 140 -1.94 6.34 0.78
C ASP A 140 -2.91 5.43 1.52
N VAL A 141 -4.00 6.02 1.97
CA VAL A 141 -5.12 5.38 2.66
C VAL A 141 -6.42 6.09 2.31
N PHE A 142 -7.55 5.48 2.63
CA PHE A 142 -8.85 6.12 2.46
C PHE A 142 -9.70 6.05 3.74
N ALA A 143 -10.72 6.88 3.78
CA ALA A 143 -11.88 6.75 4.64
C ALA A 143 -13.14 6.98 3.79
N PRO A 144 -14.10 6.03 3.75
CA PRO A 144 -15.21 6.08 2.80
C PRO A 144 -16.16 7.25 3.06
N GLY A 145 -16.70 7.79 1.98
CA GLY A 145 -17.85 8.67 2.02
C GLY A 145 -19.16 7.89 2.27
N ALA A 146 -20.22 8.62 2.61
CA ALA A 146 -21.54 8.01 2.82
C ALA A 146 -22.12 7.43 1.51
N ASP A 147 -21.83 8.07 0.39
CA ASP A 147 -22.33 7.68 -0.93
C ASP A 147 -21.69 6.36 -1.41
N ASP A 148 -20.36 6.19 -1.23
CA ASP A 148 -19.68 4.94 -1.57
C ASP A 148 -20.24 3.75 -0.83
N VAL A 149 -20.50 3.92 0.49
CA VAL A 149 -21.11 2.89 1.32
C VAL A 149 -22.51 2.55 0.80
N ALA A 150 -23.32 3.56 0.46
CA ALA A 150 -24.69 3.35 -0.01
C ALA A 150 -24.74 2.64 -1.39
N GLU A 151 -23.81 2.95 -2.27
CA GLU A 151 -23.78 2.42 -3.64
C GLU A 151 -23.25 0.99 -3.73
N THR A 152 -22.29 0.62 -2.86
CA THR A 152 -21.55 -0.63 -3.03
C THR A 152 -21.87 -1.69 -1.99
N HIS A 153 -22.43 -1.32 -0.82
CA HIS A 153 -22.64 -2.24 0.30
C HIS A 153 -23.46 -3.48 -0.08
N GLY A 154 -22.89 -4.65 0.17
CA GLY A 154 -23.55 -5.95 0.04
C GLY A 154 -23.79 -6.40 -1.40
N ARG A 155 -23.32 -5.68 -2.40
CA ARG A 155 -23.54 -5.99 -3.82
C ARG A 155 -22.34 -6.67 -4.43
N TRP A 156 -22.58 -7.69 -5.25
CA TRP A 156 -21.59 -8.21 -6.16
C TRP A 156 -21.56 -7.34 -7.42
N LEU A 157 -20.42 -6.72 -7.69
CA LEU A 157 -20.18 -5.90 -8.86
C LEU A 157 -19.13 -6.58 -9.73
N GLU A 158 -19.40 -6.70 -11.01
CA GLU A 158 -18.39 -7.12 -11.99
C GLU A 158 -17.46 -5.94 -12.25
N ARG A 159 -16.18 -6.11 -11.90
CA ARG A 159 -15.14 -5.07 -12.06
C ARG A 159 -14.45 -5.20 -13.40
N GLU A 160 -14.17 -6.44 -13.79
CA GLU A 160 -13.63 -6.85 -15.09
C GLU A 160 -14.35 -8.13 -15.52
N ALA A 161 -14.24 -8.50 -16.79
CA ALA A 161 -14.94 -9.66 -17.36
C ALA A 161 -14.68 -10.93 -16.52
N GLY A 162 -15.69 -11.44 -15.83
CA GLY A 162 -15.65 -12.62 -14.98
C GLY A 162 -15.03 -12.41 -13.59
N ILE A 163 -14.61 -11.18 -13.24
CA ILE A 163 -14.06 -10.85 -11.91
C ILE A 163 -15.07 -10.03 -11.13
N PHE A 164 -15.51 -10.57 -10.03
CA PHE A 164 -16.54 -9.98 -9.19
C PHE A 164 -15.97 -9.56 -7.84
N GLU A 165 -16.41 -8.39 -7.39
CA GLU A 165 -16.10 -7.83 -6.06
C GLU A 165 -17.40 -7.59 -5.28
N ARG A 166 -17.34 -7.80 -3.97
CA ARG A 166 -18.38 -7.39 -3.04
C ARG A 166 -17.75 -6.65 -1.86
N ALA A 167 -18.31 -5.48 -1.56
CA ALA A 167 -17.93 -4.65 -0.42
C ALA A 167 -19.00 -4.77 0.68
N ASP A 168 -18.61 -5.30 1.84
CA ASP A 168 -19.45 -5.32 3.04
C ASP A 168 -18.88 -4.31 4.05
N TRP A 169 -19.54 -3.15 4.14
CA TRP A 169 -19.13 -2.04 5.00
C TRP A 169 -19.72 -2.14 6.40
N ASP A 170 -18.91 -1.89 7.43
CA ASP A 170 -19.35 -1.64 8.80
C ASP A 170 -18.85 -0.26 9.27
N PRO A 171 -19.66 0.81 9.11
CA PRO A 171 -19.26 2.15 9.54
C PRO A 171 -19.06 2.29 11.04
N ARG A 172 -19.70 1.45 11.87
CA ARG A 172 -19.51 1.49 13.34
C ARG A 172 -18.16 0.91 13.75
N ALA A 173 -17.79 -0.22 13.17
CA ALA A 173 -16.48 -0.82 13.37
C ALA A 173 -15.39 -0.13 12.54
N ARG A 174 -15.76 0.72 11.59
CA ARG A 174 -14.88 1.34 10.59
C ARG A 174 -14.08 0.29 9.80
N THR A 175 -14.79 -0.73 9.30
CA THR A 175 -14.19 -1.81 8.53
C THR A 175 -14.93 -2.04 7.22
N LEU A 176 -14.15 -2.41 6.20
CA LEU A 176 -14.59 -2.90 4.92
C LEU A 176 -14.13 -4.34 4.76
N THR A 177 -15.06 -5.25 4.55
CA THR A 177 -14.75 -6.60 4.12
C THR A 177 -14.94 -6.69 2.61
N LEU A 178 -13.83 -6.87 1.88
CA LEU A 178 -13.84 -7.11 0.45
C LEU A 178 -13.81 -8.61 0.18
N SER A 179 -14.73 -9.06 -0.66
CA SER A 179 -14.73 -10.41 -1.22
C SER A 179 -14.50 -10.31 -2.72
N VAL A 180 -13.50 -11.05 -3.23
CA VAL A 180 -13.13 -11.05 -4.65
C VAL A 180 -13.16 -12.46 -5.16
N ARG A 181 -13.71 -12.66 -6.36
CA ARG A 181 -13.78 -13.98 -6.99
C ARG A 181 -13.79 -13.92 -8.51
N ASP A 182 -13.35 -15.04 -9.10
CA ASP A 182 -13.66 -15.44 -10.47
C ASP A 182 -14.26 -16.86 -10.46
N ALA A 183 -14.15 -17.59 -11.59
CA ALA A 183 -14.61 -18.98 -11.69
C ALA A 183 -13.75 -19.98 -10.88
N ASN A 184 -12.50 -19.64 -10.57
CA ASN A 184 -11.50 -20.57 -10.03
C ASN A 184 -10.95 -20.16 -8.66
N ALA A 185 -11.08 -18.90 -8.29
CA ALA A 185 -10.50 -18.35 -7.05
C ALA A 185 -11.53 -17.51 -6.28
N PHE A 186 -11.39 -17.54 -4.97
CA PHE A 186 -12.15 -16.68 -4.04
C PHE A 186 -11.25 -16.26 -2.90
N SER A 187 -11.35 -15.01 -2.51
CA SER A 187 -10.71 -14.51 -1.29
C SER A 187 -11.54 -13.43 -0.62
N THR A 188 -11.28 -13.27 0.67
CA THR A 188 -11.87 -12.22 1.50
C THR A 188 -10.79 -11.55 2.33
N MET A 189 -10.80 -10.22 2.36
CA MET A 189 -9.87 -9.41 3.15
C MET A 189 -10.63 -8.32 3.89
N THR A 190 -10.13 -7.93 5.06
CA THR A 190 -10.74 -6.85 5.85
C THR A 190 -9.77 -5.67 5.93
N LEU A 191 -10.27 -4.51 5.55
CA LEU A 191 -9.61 -3.21 5.69
C LEU A 191 -10.23 -2.44 6.84
N ALA A 192 -9.45 -1.64 7.56
CA ALA A 192 -9.94 -0.81 8.65
C ALA A 192 -9.41 0.63 8.50
N TRP A 193 -10.33 1.58 8.37
CA TRP A 193 -9.97 2.99 8.21
C TRP A 193 -10.04 3.77 9.51
N ILE A 194 -9.29 4.84 9.55
CA ILE A 194 -9.32 5.84 10.60
C ILE A 194 -9.29 7.24 9.98
N SER A 195 -9.65 8.24 10.78
CA SER A 195 -9.67 9.64 10.32
C SER A 195 -8.27 10.21 10.07
N GLN A 196 -8.21 11.31 9.33
CA GLN A 196 -6.98 12.08 9.09
C GLN A 196 -6.31 12.50 10.41
N ALA A 197 -7.08 12.91 11.42
CA ALA A 197 -6.53 13.31 12.71
C ALA A 197 -5.90 12.14 13.48
N GLU A 198 -6.49 10.93 13.39
CA GLU A 198 -5.95 9.71 14.00
C GLU A 198 -4.65 9.29 13.31
N TRP A 199 -4.57 9.32 11.96
CA TRP A 199 -3.33 9.05 11.22
C TRP A 199 -2.23 10.02 11.61
N ARG A 200 -2.51 11.34 11.68
CA ARG A 200 -1.54 12.34 12.12
C ARG A 200 -0.99 12.03 13.52
N ARG A 201 -1.87 11.73 14.47
CA ARG A 201 -1.49 11.35 15.83
C ARG A 201 -0.57 10.13 15.86
N LEU A 202 -0.90 9.07 15.10
CA LEU A 202 -0.09 7.85 15.05
C LEU A 202 1.30 8.10 14.42
N LEU A 203 1.38 8.90 13.37
CA LEU A 203 2.64 9.31 12.75
C LEU A 203 3.53 10.06 13.75
N GLU A 204 2.97 11.05 14.46
CA GLU A 204 3.70 11.83 15.47
C GLU A 204 4.17 10.96 16.65
N GLN A 205 3.33 10.03 17.13
CA GLN A 205 3.67 9.04 18.16
C GLN A 205 4.74 8.04 17.72
N SER A 206 4.88 7.82 16.42
CA SER A 206 5.91 6.97 15.83
C SER A 206 7.19 7.73 15.48
N GLY A 207 7.33 9.02 15.90
CA GLY A 207 8.54 9.81 15.69
C GLY A 207 8.66 10.48 14.33
N PHE A 208 7.57 10.52 13.55
CA PHE A 208 7.52 11.28 12.30
C PHE A 208 7.12 12.73 12.49
N VAL A 209 7.54 13.57 11.54
CA VAL A 209 7.00 14.91 11.29
C VAL A 209 6.18 14.82 10.00
N VAL A 210 4.91 15.16 10.05
CA VAL A 210 4.06 15.20 8.86
C VAL A 210 4.46 16.40 8.00
N GLU A 211 4.93 16.15 6.79
CA GLU A 211 5.29 17.21 5.81
C GLU A 211 4.08 17.58 4.96
N ALA A 212 3.26 16.58 4.54
CA ALA A 212 2.06 16.82 3.76
C ALA A 212 1.00 15.74 4.00
N CYS A 213 -0.25 16.12 3.78
CA CYS A 213 -1.37 15.23 3.53
C CYS A 213 -2.11 15.80 2.33
N TYR A 214 -2.15 15.05 1.23
CA TYR A 214 -2.85 15.43 0.01
C TYR A 214 -4.16 14.67 -0.11
N GLY A 215 -5.12 15.24 -0.83
CA GLY A 215 -6.40 14.58 -1.12
C GLY A 215 -6.32 13.61 -2.29
N TRP A 216 -5.28 13.73 -3.12
CA TRP A 216 -5.00 12.87 -4.26
C TRP A 216 -3.53 12.96 -4.67
N PHE A 217 -3.14 12.20 -5.65
CA PHE A 217 -1.75 12.16 -6.17
C PHE A 217 -1.35 13.41 -6.96
N ASP A 218 -2.27 14.36 -7.18
CA ASP A 218 -2.02 15.68 -7.78
C ASP A 218 -1.39 16.71 -6.83
N ARG A 219 -1.06 16.29 -5.60
CA ARG A 219 -0.43 17.11 -4.54
C ARG A 219 -1.27 18.28 -4.03
N LYS A 220 -2.58 18.31 -4.29
CA LYS A 220 -3.44 19.28 -3.64
C LYS A 220 -3.62 18.94 -2.17
N PRO A 221 -3.53 19.94 -1.26
CA PRO A 221 -3.73 19.69 0.17
C PRO A 221 -5.07 19.00 0.43
N TYR A 222 -5.06 18.06 1.37
CA TYR A 222 -6.28 17.41 1.83
C TYR A 222 -7.24 18.45 2.45
N SER A 223 -8.42 18.56 1.90
CA SER A 223 -9.47 19.50 2.34
C SER A 223 -10.77 18.77 2.76
N GLY A 224 -10.70 17.50 3.06
CA GLY A 224 -11.80 16.58 3.20
C GLY A 224 -11.88 15.66 1.97
N GLY A 225 -12.73 14.63 2.04
CA GLY A 225 -12.83 13.61 0.99
C GLY A 225 -12.28 12.27 1.46
N GLU A 226 -12.24 11.32 0.55
CA GLU A 226 -11.99 9.92 0.88
C GLU A 226 -10.52 9.59 0.96
N ASP A 227 -9.76 9.98 -0.06
CA ASP A 227 -8.36 9.61 -0.18
C ASP A 227 -7.44 10.55 0.58
N MET A 228 -6.39 9.98 1.17
CA MET A 228 -5.34 10.68 1.88
C MET A 228 -3.99 10.14 1.47
N VAL A 229 -3.15 10.99 0.89
CA VAL A 229 -1.75 10.67 0.53
C VAL A 229 -0.83 11.39 1.49
N TRP A 230 -0.07 10.63 2.26
CA TRP A 230 0.77 11.13 3.34
C TRP A 230 2.24 11.17 2.96
N ILE A 231 2.91 12.27 3.29
CA ILE A 231 4.36 12.39 3.32
C ILE A 231 4.76 12.71 4.76
N ALA A 232 5.50 11.81 5.37
CA ALA A 232 5.98 11.95 6.74
C ALA A 232 7.50 11.74 6.79
N ARG A 233 8.23 12.66 7.45
CA ARG A 233 9.68 12.64 7.54
C ARG A 233 10.12 12.10 8.90
N ARG A 234 11.09 11.18 8.91
CA ARG A 234 11.79 10.80 10.14
C ARG A 234 12.52 12.03 10.69
N ARG A 235 12.39 12.30 11.99
CA ARG A 235 13.15 13.37 12.64
C ARG A 235 14.65 13.16 12.42
N ALA A 236 15.39 14.24 12.19
CA ALA A 236 16.82 14.23 12.33
C ALA A 236 17.12 14.25 13.84
N ASP A 237 17.89 13.30 14.31
CA ASP A 237 18.37 13.27 15.70
C ASP A 237 19.31 14.46 15.94
#